data_29af8ebde145aabbfa3bbc3ecd5cc31c
#
_entry.id   29af8ebde145aabbfa3bbc3ecd5cc31c
#
_cell.length_a   1.000
_cell.length_b   1.000
_cell.length_c   1.000
_cell.angle_alpha   90.00
_cell.angle_beta   90.00
_cell.angle_gamma   90.00
#
_symmetry.space_group_name_H-M   'P 1'
#
loop_
_entity.id
_entity.type
_entity.pdbx_description
1 polymer ?
#
loop_
_entity_poly.entity_id
_entity_poly.type
_entity_poly.pdbx_seq_one_letter_code
_entity_poly.pdbx_strand_id
1 'polypeptide(L)'
;YLILAWVHSVIQERLRFMPNGWHDQYEFTEADSKHALDVIDSLIEGSCGKNNLDPDSLPWEAIRATLRKGVFGGRITNDLDQEILDGLVNSTFVPEAFDVSFKLVDVEDSPTLPENSARDDLFAWIQSLPSHNSVTWLGLDSSAELERDQLIAANVVEKCKLVSVAIGREE
;
A
#
# COMPACT_ATOMS: atom_id res chain seq x y z
N TYR A 1 -9.72 9.29 3.90
CA TYR A 1 -10.07 7.97 3.32
C TYR A 1 -9.21 7.65 2.09
N LEU A 2 -9.00 8.61 1.18
CA LEU A 2 -8.21 8.37 -0.04
C LEU A 2 -6.77 7.93 0.27
N ILE A 3 -6.13 8.55 1.26
CA ILE A 3 -4.79 8.16 1.74
C ILE A 3 -4.79 6.71 2.25
N LEU A 4 -5.83 6.30 2.98
CA LEU A 4 -5.93 4.93 3.46
C LEU A 4 -6.06 3.94 2.29
N ALA A 5 -6.89 4.26 1.29
CA ALA A 5 -7.02 3.44 0.10
C ALA A 5 -5.70 3.33 -0.67
N TRP A 6 -4.95 4.43 -0.77
CA TRP A 6 -3.61 4.45 -1.35
C TRP A 6 -2.65 3.53 -0.60
N VAL A 7 -2.51 3.72 0.72
CA VAL A 7 -1.63 2.89 1.57
C VAL A 7 -1.99 1.42 1.47
N HIS A 8 -3.29 1.08 1.53
CA HIS A 8 -3.74 -0.31 1.37
C HIS A 8 -3.37 -0.89 0.01
N SER A 9 -3.52 -0.11 -1.07
CA SER A 9 -3.14 -0.52 -2.43
C SER A 9 -1.63 -0.75 -2.55
N VAL A 10 -0.81 0.13 -1.97
CA VAL A 10 0.64 -0.03 -1.94
C VAL A 10 1.04 -1.29 -1.18
N ILE A 11 0.45 -1.53 0.01
CA ILE A 11 0.69 -2.73 0.83
C ILE A 11 0.38 -4.01 0.03
N GLN A 12 -0.76 -4.04 -0.69
CA GLN A 12 -1.14 -5.18 -1.51
C GLN A 12 -0.25 -5.35 -2.74
N GLU A 13 0.07 -4.28 -3.44
CA GLU A 13 0.89 -4.36 -4.65
C GLU A 13 2.33 -4.81 -4.35
N ARG A 14 2.89 -4.42 -3.19
CA ARG A 14 4.20 -4.88 -2.74
C ARG A 14 4.29 -6.41 -2.60
N LEU A 15 3.18 -7.13 -2.33
CA LEU A 15 3.15 -8.59 -2.31
C LEU A 15 3.55 -9.23 -3.65
N ARG A 16 3.37 -8.53 -4.76
CA ARG A 16 3.75 -9.02 -6.09
C ARG A 16 5.26 -8.95 -6.36
N PHE A 17 5.99 -8.25 -5.50
CA PHE A 17 7.43 -8.01 -5.63
C PHE A 17 8.25 -8.75 -4.57
N MET A 18 7.74 -9.84 -4.02
CA MET A 18 8.52 -10.64 -3.09
C MET A 18 9.81 -11.20 -3.74
N PRO A 19 10.95 -11.23 -3.02
CA PRO A 19 11.13 -10.84 -1.62
C PRO A 19 11.38 -9.34 -1.39
N ASN A 20 11.52 -8.54 -2.44
CA ASN A 20 11.89 -7.12 -2.32
C ASN A 20 10.76 -6.25 -1.77
N GLY A 21 9.50 -6.60 -2.08
CA GLY A 21 8.34 -5.87 -1.59
C GLY A 21 8.03 -6.14 -0.12
N TRP A 22 8.06 -7.40 0.27
CA TRP A 22 7.94 -7.91 1.62
C TRP A 22 8.87 -9.12 1.75
N HIS A 23 9.51 -9.28 2.91
CA HIS A 23 10.39 -10.43 3.17
C HIS A 23 9.59 -11.71 3.36
N ASP A 24 8.43 -11.60 4.06
CA ASP A 24 7.53 -12.71 4.33
C ASP A 24 6.22 -12.56 3.56
N GLN A 25 5.51 -13.68 3.39
CA GLN A 25 4.21 -13.68 2.74
C GLN A 25 3.12 -13.32 3.74
N TYR A 26 2.41 -12.22 3.47
CA TYR A 26 1.27 -11.75 4.26
C TYR A 26 -0.01 -11.83 3.44
N GLU A 27 -1.13 -11.76 4.13
CA GLU A 27 -2.45 -11.67 3.52
C GLU A 27 -3.11 -10.35 3.98
N PHE A 28 -3.25 -9.41 3.05
CA PHE A 28 -3.95 -8.16 3.26
C PHE A 28 -5.21 -8.14 2.41
N THR A 29 -6.35 -8.00 3.06
CA THR A 29 -7.67 -8.14 2.43
C THR A 29 -8.46 -6.83 2.46
N GLU A 30 -9.54 -6.78 1.68
CA GLU A 30 -10.49 -5.65 1.74
C GLU A 30 -11.10 -5.47 3.16
N ALA A 31 -11.21 -6.56 3.93
CA ALA A 31 -11.69 -6.48 5.30
C ALA A 31 -10.76 -5.66 6.20
N ASP A 32 -9.43 -5.71 5.96
CA ASP A 32 -8.46 -4.92 6.71
C ASP A 32 -8.62 -3.42 6.43
N SER A 33 -8.88 -3.03 5.16
CA SER A 33 -9.13 -1.64 4.81
C SER A 33 -10.45 -1.12 5.40
N LYS A 34 -11.50 -1.93 5.42
CA LYS A 34 -12.77 -1.58 6.08
C LYS A 34 -12.59 -1.41 7.58
N HIS A 35 -11.90 -2.34 8.22
CA HIS A 35 -11.61 -2.23 9.64
C HIS A 35 -10.78 -0.98 9.95
N ALA A 36 -9.79 -0.66 9.10
CA ALA A 36 -9.03 0.57 9.23
C ALA A 36 -9.90 1.82 9.15
N LEU A 37 -10.87 1.85 8.22
CA LEU A 37 -11.83 2.95 8.10
C LEU A 37 -12.65 3.12 9.37
N ASP A 38 -13.25 2.03 9.87
CA ASP A 38 -14.09 2.05 11.09
C ASP A 38 -13.30 2.55 12.30
N VAL A 39 -12.04 2.14 12.42
CA VAL A 39 -11.16 2.58 13.51
C VAL A 39 -10.80 4.05 13.39
N ILE A 40 -10.43 4.51 12.19
CA ILE A 40 -10.12 5.93 11.94
C ILE A 40 -11.34 6.80 12.24
N ASP A 41 -12.53 6.41 11.78
CA ASP A 41 -13.77 7.13 12.07
C ASP A 41 -14.04 7.22 13.57
N SER A 42 -13.87 6.12 14.31
CA SER A 42 -14.05 6.11 15.75
C SER A 42 -13.05 7.00 16.48
N LEU A 43 -11.78 7.03 16.02
CA LEU A 43 -10.74 7.91 16.60
C LEU A 43 -11.04 9.39 16.34
N ILE A 44 -11.46 9.73 15.13
CA ILE A 44 -11.83 11.11 14.76
C ILE A 44 -13.07 11.55 15.54
N GLU A 45 -14.11 10.71 15.58
CA GLU A 45 -15.35 11.02 16.30
C GLU A 45 -15.10 11.22 17.79
N GLY A 46 -14.23 10.40 18.39
CA GLY A 46 -13.89 10.49 19.81
C GLY A 46 -13.01 11.70 20.18
N SER A 47 -12.21 12.20 19.22
CA SER A 47 -11.25 13.29 19.49
C SER A 47 -11.76 14.66 19.06
N CYS A 48 -12.35 14.77 17.90
CA CYS A 48 -12.70 16.05 17.27
C CYS A 48 -14.22 16.25 17.06
N GLY A 49 -15.01 15.17 17.18
CA GLY A 49 -16.43 15.16 16.81
C GLY A 49 -16.64 15.08 15.29
N LYS A 50 -17.84 14.70 14.87
CA LYS A 50 -18.19 14.41 13.46
C LYS A 50 -18.04 15.58 12.48
N ASN A 51 -18.02 16.81 12.95
CA ASN A 51 -18.16 18.01 12.11
C ASN A 51 -16.91 18.90 12.08
N ASN A 52 -15.84 18.55 12.77
CA ASN A 52 -14.62 19.34 12.80
C ASN A 52 -13.45 18.50 12.27
N LEU A 53 -13.14 18.67 10.99
CA LEU A 53 -12.01 18.03 10.31
C LEU A 53 -10.85 19.04 10.12
N ASP A 54 -10.54 19.78 11.18
CA ASP A 54 -9.33 20.59 11.21
C ASP A 54 -8.10 19.67 11.23
N PRO A 55 -7.21 19.75 10.23
CA PRO A 55 -6.04 18.89 10.12
C PRO A 55 -5.16 18.86 11.37
N ASP A 56 -5.03 20.03 12.04
CA ASP A 56 -4.20 20.16 13.24
C ASP A 56 -4.83 19.51 14.48
N SER A 57 -6.14 19.31 14.47
CA SER A 57 -6.88 18.71 15.60
C SER A 57 -7.04 17.19 15.48
N LEU A 58 -6.71 16.60 14.33
CA LEU A 58 -6.84 15.16 14.12
C LEU A 58 -5.84 14.36 14.99
N PRO A 59 -6.26 13.20 15.52
CA PRO A 59 -5.40 12.38 16.38
C PRO A 59 -4.39 11.54 15.57
N TRP A 60 -3.52 12.20 14.80
CA TRP A 60 -2.59 11.57 13.88
C TRP A 60 -1.75 10.45 14.49
N GLU A 61 -1.23 10.70 15.71
CA GLU A 61 -0.40 9.69 16.38
C GLU A 61 -1.20 8.44 16.73
N ALA A 62 -2.45 8.60 17.20
CA ALA A 62 -3.32 7.46 17.48
C ALA A 62 -3.69 6.70 16.19
N ILE A 63 -3.96 7.42 15.09
CA ILE A 63 -4.24 6.83 13.77
C ILE A 63 -3.03 6.01 13.32
N ARG A 64 -1.83 6.62 13.30
CA ARG A 64 -0.59 5.93 12.89
C ARG A 64 -0.31 4.71 13.78
N ALA A 65 -0.40 4.86 15.09
CA ALA A 65 -0.15 3.77 16.02
C ALA A 65 -1.10 2.59 15.79
N THR A 66 -2.38 2.87 15.55
CA THR A 66 -3.38 1.82 15.31
C THR A 66 -3.17 1.11 13.98
N LEU A 67 -2.84 1.84 12.93
CA LEU A 67 -2.54 1.22 11.62
C LEU A 67 -1.27 0.37 11.66
N ARG A 68 -0.20 0.90 12.28
CA ARG A 68 1.12 0.25 12.36
C ARG A 68 1.15 -0.98 13.27
N LYS A 69 0.40 -0.99 14.37
CA LYS A 69 0.47 -2.06 15.38
C LYS A 69 -0.78 -2.94 15.44
N GLY A 70 -1.91 -2.42 15.01
CA GLY A 70 -3.20 -3.12 15.08
C GLY A 70 -3.62 -3.68 13.72
N VAL A 71 -4.04 -2.79 12.83
CA VAL A 71 -4.73 -3.22 11.59
C VAL A 71 -3.80 -3.94 10.64
N PHE A 72 -2.77 -3.27 10.13
CA PHE A 72 -1.82 -3.87 9.19
C PHE A 72 -0.65 -4.54 9.91
N GLY A 73 -0.05 -3.86 10.88
CA GLY A 73 1.11 -4.37 11.60
C GLY A 73 0.81 -5.60 12.46
N GLY A 74 -0.44 -5.80 12.88
CA GLY A 74 -0.83 -7.03 13.59
C GLY A 74 -0.67 -8.32 12.80
N ARG A 75 -0.48 -8.25 11.49
CA ARG A 75 -0.22 -9.37 10.59
C ARG A 75 1.25 -9.55 10.25
N ILE A 76 2.07 -8.53 10.49
CA ILE A 76 3.49 -8.53 10.13
C ILE A 76 4.28 -9.19 11.25
N THR A 77 5.10 -10.17 10.88
CA THR A 77 5.93 -10.96 11.79
C THR A 77 7.42 -10.65 11.69
N ASN A 78 7.83 -10.03 10.59
CA ASN A 78 9.22 -9.67 10.31
C ASN A 78 9.48 -8.21 10.69
N ASP A 79 10.54 -7.95 11.45
CA ASP A 79 10.88 -6.60 11.94
C ASP A 79 11.22 -5.63 10.80
N LEU A 80 11.89 -6.08 9.73
CA LEU A 80 12.20 -5.24 8.58
C LEU A 80 10.94 -4.84 7.83
N ASP A 81 9.99 -5.75 7.70
CA ASP A 81 8.69 -5.48 7.08
C ASP A 81 7.86 -4.52 7.94
N GLN A 82 8.01 -4.62 9.27
CA GLN A 82 7.38 -3.66 10.18
C GLN A 82 7.96 -2.26 10.00
N GLU A 83 9.27 -2.12 9.79
CA GLU A 83 9.91 -0.82 9.50
C GLU A 83 9.41 -0.24 8.17
N ILE A 84 9.21 -1.06 7.15
CA ILE A 84 8.64 -0.64 5.86
C ILE A 84 7.22 -0.10 6.06
N LEU A 85 6.36 -0.84 6.79
CA LEU A 85 5.00 -0.38 7.10
C LEU A 85 5.02 0.91 7.91
N ASP A 86 5.88 0.98 8.93
CA ASP A 86 6.02 2.16 9.79
C ASP A 86 6.42 3.40 8.97
N GLY A 87 7.35 3.25 8.04
CA GLY A 87 7.76 4.30 7.10
C GLY A 87 6.61 4.77 6.22
N LEU A 88 5.90 3.84 5.59
CA LEU A 88 4.77 4.13 4.70
C LEU A 88 3.65 4.87 5.44
N VAL A 89 3.27 4.41 6.63
CA VAL A 89 2.20 5.04 7.42
C VAL A 89 2.63 6.39 7.95
N ASN A 90 3.88 6.53 8.41
CA ASN A 90 4.37 7.79 8.96
C ASN A 90 4.52 8.90 7.91
N SER A 91 4.85 8.55 6.67
CA SER A 91 4.99 9.54 5.59
C SER A 91 3.66 10.00 5.01
N THR A 92 2.62 9.18 5.11
CA THR A 92 1.32 9.47 4.47
C THR A 92 0.27 10.02 5.43
N PHE A 93 0.24 9.59 6.68
CA PHE A 93 -0.74 10.06 7.67
C PHE A 93 -0.19 11.23 8.48
N VAL A 94 -0.12 12.40 7.84
CA VAL A 94 0.42 13.66 8.38
C VAL A 94 -0.57 14.80 8.12
N PRO A 95 -0.53 15.89 8.92
CA PRO A 95 -1.40 17.07 8.71
C PRO A 95 -1.24 17.67 7.31
N GLU A 96 -0.03 17.66 6.77
CA GLU A 96 0.33 18.18 5.44
C GLU A 96 -0.39 17.45 4.31
N ALA A 97 -0.97 16.28 4.57
CA ALA A 97 -1.75 15.53 3.59
C ALA A 97 -3.05 16.23 3.16
N PHE A 98 -3.43 17.31 3.82
CA PHE A 98 -4.52 18.20 3.39
C PHE A 98 -4.04 19.32 2.44
N ASP A 99 -2.74 19.46 2.24
CA ASP A 99 -2.20 20.44 1.30
C ASP A 99 -2.34 19.97 -0.15
N VAL A 100 -2.73 20.86 -1.04
CA VAL A 100 -2.90 20.56 -2.48
C VAL A 100 -1.60 20.09 -3.14
N SER A 101 -0.45 20.53 -2.61
CA SER A 101 0.88 20.14 -3.09
C SER A 101 1.40 18.83 -2.50
N PHE A 102 0.64 18.18 -1.61
CA PHE A 102 1.08 16.96 -0.96
C PHE A 102 1.29 15.84 -1.97
N LYS A 103 2.48 15.27 -1.96
CA LYS A 103 2.83 14.11 -2.76
C LYS A 103 2.62 12.83 -1.97
N LEU A 104 1.95 11.87 -2.57
CA LEU A 104 1.72 10.56 -1.95
C LEU A 104 3.01 9.75 -1.76
N VAL A 105 4.03 10.03 -2.59
CA VAL A 105 5.37 9.43 -2.52
C VAL A 105 6.40 10.52 -2.80
N ASP A 106 7.56 10.46 -2.17
CA ASP A 106 8.65 11.42 -2.39
C ASP A 106 9.47 11.09 -3.65
N VAL A 107 8.78 11.13 -4.80
CA VAL A 107 9.41 10.96 -6.13
C VAL A 107 8.90 12.05 -7.07
N GLU A 108 9.63 12.30 -8.15
CA GLU A 108 9.36 13.43 -9.05
C GLU A 108 7.99 13.31 -9.73
N ASP A 109 7.62 12.11 -10.17
CA ASP A 109 6.39 11.76 -10.86
C ASP A 109 5.28 11.23 -9.93
N SER A 110 5.37 11.53 -8.63
CA SER A 110 4.36 11.13 -7.65
C SER A 110 2.99 11.70 -7.98
N PRO A 111 1.93 10.90 -7.89
CA PRO A 111 0.57 11.43 -7.97
C PRO A 111 0.28 12.35 -6.78
N THR A 112 -0.35 13.47 -7.06
CA THR A 112 -0.90 14.39 -6.04
C THR A 112 -2.35 14.03 -5.76
N LEU A 113 -2.82 14.37 -4.56
CA LEU A 113 -4.22 14.19 -4.22
C LEU A 113 -5.11 15.15 -5.04
N PRO A 114 -6.34 14.77 -5.43
CA PRO A 114 -7.27 15.66 -6.09
C PRO A 114 -7.73 16.78 -5.14
N GLU A 115 -7.88 17.99 -5.66
CA GLU A 115 -8.32 19.14 -4.86
C GLU A 115 -9.75 18.97 -4.30
N ASN A 116 -10.60 18.26 -5.04
CA ASN A 116 -11.98 18.02 -4.65
C ASN A 116 -12.21 16.57 -4.27
N SER A 117 -12.99 16.36 -3.23
CA SER A 117 -13.42 15.03 -2.77
C SER A 117 -14.75 14.56 -3.37
N ALA A 118 -15.29 15.28 -4.36
CA ALA A 118 -16.51 14.85 -5.02
C ALA A 118 -16.27 13.53 -5.77
N ARG A 119 -17.29 12.67 -5.80
CA ARG A 119 -17.17 11.33 -6.39
C ARG A 119 -16.66 11.35 -7.83
N ASP A 120 -17.18 12.25 -8.65
CA ASP A 120 -16.83 12.33 -10.06
C ASP A 120 -15.40 12.81 -10.27
N ASP A 121 -14.91 13.72 -9.42
CA ASP A 121 -13.53 14.19 -9.43
C ASP A 121 -12.55 13.09 -9.01
N LEU A 122 -12.93 12.28 -8.01
CA LEU A 122 -12.15 11.11 -7.59
C LEU A 122 -12.08 10.07 -8.70
N PHE A 123 -13.18 9.80 -9.41
CA PHE A 123 -13.19 8.89 -10.54
C PHE A 123 -12.32 9.41 -11.70
N ALA A 124 -12.42 10.70 -12.03
CA ALA A 124 -11.59 11.30 -13.05
C ALA A 124 -10.10 11.22 -12.68
N TRP A 125 -9.76 11.46 -11.41
CA TRP A 125 -8.40 11.32 -10.90
C TRP A 125 -7.89 9.90 -11.03
N ILE A 126 -8.67 8.88 -10.59
CA ILE A 126 -8.30 7.47 -10.73
C ILE A 126 -8.06 7.10 -12.20
N GLN A 127 -8.91 7.58 -13.11
CA GLN A 127 -8.76 7.33 -14.56
C GLN A 127 -7.55 8.04 -15.17
N SER A 128 -7.09 9.12 -14.56
CA SER A 128 -5.90 9.85 -15.00
C SER A 128 -4.59 9.19 -14.56
N LEU A 129 -4.64 8.29 -13.58
CA LEU A 129 -3.47 7.54 -13.16
C LEU A 129 -2.96 6.65 -14.29
N PRO A 130 -1.65 6.49 -14.45
CA PRO A 130 -1.09 5.63 -15.49
C PRO A 130 -1.52 4.18 -15.26
N SER A 131 -1.77 3.46 -16.35
CA SER A 131 -2.11 2.03 -16.30
C SER A 131 -0.98 1.13 -15.80
N HIS A 132 0.25 1.66 -15.80
CA HIS A 132 1.45 1.01 -15.28
C HIS A 132 2.02 1.89 -14.19
N ASN A 133 1.99 1.40 -12.96
CA ASN A 133 2.56 2.11 -11.83
C ASN A 133 4.07 1.94 -11.82
N SER A 134 4.81 3.01 -11.58
CA SER A 134 6.24 2.91 -11.31
C SER A 134 6.46 2.14 -10.00
N VAL A 135 7.40 1.22 -10.00
CA VAL A 135 7.80 0.50 -8.76
C VAL A 135 8.33 1.46 -7.69
N THR A 136 8.80 2.63 -8.10
CA THR A 136 9.22 3.70 -7.18
C THR A 136 8.08 4.24 -6.32
N TRP A 137 6.82 4.17 -6.81
CA TRP A 137 5.65 4.53 -6.02
C TRP A 137 5.38 3.56 -4.86
N LEU A 138 5.90 2.35 -4.98
CA LEU A 138 5.86 1.36 -3.92
C LEU A 138 7.04 1.50 -2.94
N GLY A 139 7.95 2.46 -3.16
CA GLY A 139 9.18 2.60 -2.41
C GLY A 139 10.19 1.47 -2.72
N LEU A 140 10.15 0.92 -3.94
CA LEU A 140 11.07 -0.10 -4.42
C LEU A 140 12.07 0.50 -5.40
N ASP A 141 13.24 -0.12 -5.52
CA ASP A 141 14.21 0.23 -6.53
C ASP A 141 13.68 -0.11 -7.93
N SER A 142 14.12 0.64 -8.94
CA SER A 142 13.74 0.43 -10.33
C SER A 142 14.12 -0.94 -10.88
N SER A 143 15.08 -1.64 -10.28
CA SER A 143 15.47 -3.02 -10.64
C SER A 143 14.43 -4.07 -10.20
N ALA A 144 13.56 -3.75 -9.24
CA ALA A 144 12.62 -4.70 -8.66
C ALA A 144 11.67 -5.33 -9.69
N GLU A 145 11.33 -4.59 -10.74
CA GLU A 145 10.49 -5.10 -11.82
C GLU A 145 11.21 -6.19 -12.62
N LEU A 146 12.47 -5.94 -12.99
CA LEU A 146 13.30 -6.91 -13.69
C LEU A 146 13.53 -8.17 -12.84
N GLU A 147 13.80 -7.99 -11.56
CA GLU A 147 14.02 -9.11 -10.63
C GLU A 147 12.75 -9.96 -10.48
N ARG A 148 11.58 -9.34 -10.35
CA ARG A 148 10.29 -10.04 -10.36
C ARG A 148 10.09 -10.86 -11.63
N ASP A 149 10.34 -10.27 -12.79
CA ASP A 149 10.15 -10.93 -14.08
C ASP A 149 11.15 -12.10 -14.27
N GLN A 150 12.39 -11.95 -13.78
CA GLN A 150 13.36 -13.04 -13.74
C GLN A 150 12.91 -14.21 -12.85
N LEU A 151 12.35 -13.92 -11.66
CA LEU A 151 11.79 -14.93 -10.77
C LEU A 151 10.60 -15.67 -11.40
N ILE A 152 9.70 -14.94 -12.04
CA ILE A 152 8.57 -15.53 -12.78
C ILE A 152 9.08 -16.45 -13.88
N ALA A 153 10.04 -15.99 -14.69
CA ALA A 153 10.63 -16.78 -15.78
C ALA A 153 11.30 -18.05 -15.24
N ALA A 154 12.07 -17.95 -14.16
CA ALA A 154 12.71 -19.10 -13.51
C ALA A 154 11.68 -20.13 -13.04
N ASN A 155 10.61 -19.70 -12.41
CA ASN A 155 9.50 -20.57 -11.94
C ASN A 155 8.80 -21.27 -13.13
N VAL A 156 8.59 -20.58 -14.23
CA VAL A 156 8.01 -21.18 -15.46
C VAL A 156 8.91 -22.27 -16.01
N VAL A 157 10.20 -21.99 -16.11
CA VAL A 157 11.20 -22.98 -16.61
C VAL A 157 11.25 -24.20 -15.70
N GLU A 158 11.21 -24.04 -14.37
CA GLU A 158 11.19 -25.13 -13.41
C GLU A 158 9.94 -26.01 -13.57
N LYS A 159 8.76 -25.37 -13.68
CA LYS A 159 7.50 -26.09 -13.92
C LYS A 159 7.52 -26.88 -15.24
N CYS A 160 8.07 -26.30 -16.32
CA CYS A 160 8.22 -26.99 -17.58
C CYS A 160 9.15 -28.22 -17.48
N LYS A 161 10.23 -28.13 -16.70
CA LYS A 161 11.13 -29.28 -16.45
C LYS A 161 10.41 -30.38 -15.70
N LEU A 162 9.62 -30.04 -14.66
CA LEU A 162 8.83 -31.02 -13.90
C LEU A 162 7.83 -31.75 -14.78
N VAL A 163 7.12 -31.04 -15.65
CA VAL A 163 6.17 -31.64 -16.61
C VAL A 163 6.89 -32.59 -17.59
N SER A 164 8.04 -32.17 -18.13
CA SER A 164 8.83 -33.01 -19.03
C SER A 164 9.29 -34.32 -18.38
N VAL A 165 9.70 -34.27 -17.11
CA VAL A 165 10.10 -35.46 -16.33
C VAL A 165 8.90 -36.36 -16.05
N ALA A 166 7.71 -35.79 -15.82
CA ALA A 166 6.49 -36.59 -15.60
C ALA A 166 6.09 -37.36 -16.85
N ILE A 167 6.12 -36.70 -18.02
CA ILE A 167 5.78 -37.32 -19.33
C ILE A 167 6.79 -38.43 -19.70
N GLY A 168 8.10 -38.22 -19.47
CA GLY A 168 9.14 -39.21 -19.78
C GLY A 168 9.20 -40.43 -18.85
N ARG A 169 8.35 -40.51 -17.80
CA ARG A 169 8.21 -41.69 -16.93
C ARG A 169 7.07 -42.63 -17.34
N GLU A 170 6.27 -42.25 -18.32
CA GLU A 170 5.15 -43.06 -18.84
C GLU A 170 5.55 -43.86 -20.08
N GLU A 171 6.79 -43.77 -20.57
CA GLU A 171 7.41 -44.61 -21.60
C GLU A 171 8.34 -45.68 -20.93
#